data_ba47d388ca7c5342a4a8d0a24a971f37
#
_entry.id   ba47d388ca7c5342a4a8d0a24a971f37
#
_cell.length_a   1.000
_cell.length_b   1.000
_cell.length_c   1.000
_cell.angle_alpha   90.00
_cell.angle_beta   90.00
_cell.angle_gamma   90.00
#
_symmetry.space_group_name_H-M   'P 1'
#
loop_
_entity.id
_entity.type
_entity.pdbx_description
1 polymer ?
#
loop_
_entity_poly.entity_id
_entity_poly.type
_entity_poly.pdbx_seq_one_letter_code
_entity_poly.pdbx_strand_id
1 'polypeptide(L)'
;MRVVEILLVEAPHKPGNMAKVLAVIGDLDVTVEGLNAVRRLDEETIWEITIEYDDTLDIEVLIEAINRLPETKMVGKSDRVFNRHKGGKIKTVSKISINSLEILRDVYTPGVARVCEAIKETPSKIKEFTNIQNTVAIVTNGTAILGLGDIGAEAGLPVMEGKAAILSELVELSGVPILLNTKDSLKIIQTVEAISPSFGAILLEDIKAPECFEIESELIRRINKPVFHDDQHGTAIVALAALLSATKNLGVNIKDCVFGQVGLGAAGIGICSLMRDYGVKDVLGTDIDQDAMLRLGGLGGQACSLDELMSKADIVVATTGVKGLIKPEMVRKGQIIMALTNPDPEIEPDVAMEMGAAYATCGKIVNNMLAFPGLFKGTLEAEVTEITHLMRIAAAETLSRLAKDGALVPSALNQDAHHAVAKAVFDAAIRGE
;
A
#
# COMPACT_ATOMS: atom_id res chain seq x y z
N MET A 1 5.08 -1.69 -18.99
CA MET A 1 4.96 -2.28 -17.61
C MET A 1 5.92 -3.45 -17.51
N ARG A 2 6.57 -3.71 -16.35
CA ARG A 2 7.42 -4.89 -16.18
C ARG A 2 6.57 -6.12 -15.95
N VAL A 3 6.76 -7.15 -16.75
CA VAL A 3 6.07 -8.45 -16.68
C VAL A 3 7.04 -9.49 -16.14
N VAL A 4 6.58 -10.31 -15.19
CA VAL A 4 7.38 -11.39 -14.61
C VAL A 4 6.77 -12.74 -14.99
N GLU A 5 7.49 -13.53 -15.77
CA GLU A 5 7.07 -14.88 -16.20
C GLU A 5 8.08 -15.94 -15.78
N ILE A 6 7.60 -17.18 -15.71
CA ILE A 6 8.41 -18.36 -15.47
C ILE A 6 8.41 -19.19 -16.76
N LEU A 7 9.59 -19.41 -17.32
CA LEU A 7 9.82 -20.27 -18.45
C LEU A 7 10.29 -21.64 -17.97
N LEU A 8 9.69 -22.70 -18.48
CA LEU A 8 10.17 -24.08 -18.29
C LEU A 8 10.90 -24.54 -19.55
N VAL A 9 12.22 -24.66 -19.43
CA VAL A 9 13.12 -24.98 -20.55
C VAL A 9 13.75 -26.34 -20.31
N GLU A 10 13.52 -27.29 -21.21
CA GLU A 10 14.20 -28.56 -21.27
C GLU A 10 15.48 -28.42 -22.10
N ALA A 11 16.61 -28.78 -21.54
CA ALA A 11 17.91 -28.71 -22.19
C ALA A 11 18.82 -29.84 -21.72
N PRO A 12 19.76 -30.30 -22.61
CA PRO A 12 20.72 -31.33 -22.23
C PRO A 12 21.52 -30.98 -21.00
N HIS A 13 21.72 -31.96 -20.12
CA HIS A 13 22.51 -31.80 -18.90
C HIS A 13 24.01 -31.82 -19.23
N LYS A 14 24.47 -30.82 -19.99
CA LYS A 14 25.87 -30.65 -20.40
C LYS A 14 26.39 -29.26 -20.06
N PRO A 15 27.68 -29.12 -19.72
CA PRO A 15 28.29 -27.80 -19.48
C PRO A 15 28.05 -26.85 -20.66
N GLY A 16 27.67 -25.61 -20.34
CA GLY A 16 27.49 -24.52 -21.31
C GLY A 16 26.12 -24.44 -21.97
N ASN A 17 25.26 -25.47 -21.91
CA ASN A 17 23.96 -25.39 -22.57
C ASN A 17 23.06 -24.33 -21.96
N MET A 18 22.99 -24.24 -20.63
CA MET A 18 22.21 -23.18 -19.97
C MET A 18 22.78 -21.78 -20.26
N ALA A 19 24.09 -21.62 -20.38
CA ALA A 19 24.70 -20.39 -20.79
C ALA A 19 24.22 -19.87 -22.15
N LYS A 20 23.92 -20.75 -23.08
CA LYS A 20 23.36 -20.37 -24.38
C LYS A 20 21.93 -19.88 -24.25
N VAL A 21 21.13 -20.51 -23.41
CA VAL A 21 19.76 -20.06 -23.11
C VAL A 21 19.77 -18.67 -22.46
N LEU A 22 20.63 -18.47 -21.47
CA LEU A 22 20.77 -17.18 -20.80
C LEU A 22 21.29 -16.07 -21.73
N ALA A 23 22.17 -16.42 -22.69
CA ALA A 23 22.62 -15.47 -23.71
C ALA A 23 21.47 -14.98 -24.59
N VAL A 24 20.64 -15.92 -25.10
CA VAL A 24 19.44 -15.58 -25.89
C VAL A 24 18.48 -14.68 -25.12
N ILE A 25 18.29 -14.93 -23.83
CA ILE A 25 17.45 -14.09 -22.96
C ILE A 25 18.04 -12.68 -22.86
N GLY A 26 19.35 -12.58 -22.61
CA GLY A 26 20.04 -11.29 -22.49
C GLY A 26 20.09 -10.50 -23.80
N ASP A 27 20.22 -11.17 -24.96
CA ASP A 27 20.24 -10.52 -26.28
C ASP A 27 18.91 -9.82 -26.62
N LEU A 28 17.82 -10.20 -25.95
CA LEU A 28 16.50 -9.57 -26.08
C LEU A 28 16.19 -8.55 -24.97
N ASP A 29 17.20 -8.12 -24.21
CA ASP A 29 17.07 -7.18 -23.10
C ASP A 29 16.12 -7.63 -21.99
N VAL A 30 16.09 -8.95 -21.75
CA VAL A 30 15.27 -9.59 -20.71
C VAL A 30 16.13 -9.92 -19.51
N THR A 31 15.67 -9.53 -18.31
CA THR A 31 16.37 -9.79 -17.06
C THR A 31 16.02 -11.19 -16.52
N VAL A 32 17.02 -11.93 -16.05
CA VAL A 32 16.82 -13.19 -15.33
C VAL A 32 16.84 -12.93 -13.83
N GLU A 33 15.73 -13.17 -13.16
CA GLU A 33 15.58 -13.01 -11.71
C GLU A 33 15.89 -14.28 -10.92
N GLY A 34 15.71 -15.46 -11.55
CA GLY A 34 15.92 -16.73 -10.89
C GLY A 34 16.13 -17.87 -11.86
N LEU A 35 16.92 -18.87 -11.43
CA LEU A 35 17.22 -20.06 -12.21
C LEU A 35 17.25 -21.28 -11.29
N ASN A 36 16.34 -22.23 -11.51
CA ASN A 36 16.24 -23.44 -10.70
C ASN A 36 16.16 -24.70 -11.60
N ALA A 37 16.81 -25.79 -11.22
CA ALA A 37 16.60 -27.10 -11.83
C ALA A 37 15.40 -27.77 -11.15
N VAL A 38 14.28 -27.87 -11.88
CA VAL A 38 13.02 -28.44 -11.35
C VAL A 38 13.03 -29.95 -11.40
N ARG A 39 13.54 -30.51 -12.50
CA ARG A 39 13.61 -31.94 -12.72
C ARG A 39 14.86 -32.31 -13.48
N ARG A 40 15.63 -33.26 -12.95
CA ARG A 40 16.81 -33.79 -13.58
C ARG A 40 16.49 -35.21 -14.08
N LEU A 41 16.66 -35.41 -15.38
CA LEU A 41 16.60 -36.68 -16.07
C LEU A 41 18.06 -37.08 -16.43
N ASP A 42 18.30 -38.31 -16.84
CA ASP A 42 19.64 -38.83 -17.08
C ASP A 42 20.47 -37.99 -18.06
N GLU A 43 19.86 -37.53 -19.16
CA GLU A 43 20.54 -36.73 -20.20
C GLU A 43 20.02 -35.29 -20.31
N GLU A 44 18.89 -34.96 -19.67
CA GLU A 44 18.20 -33.71 -19.79
C GLU A 44 17.84 -33.11 -18.44
N THR A 45 17.71 -31.81 -18.37
CA THR A 45 17.22 -31.09 -17.19
C THR A 45 16.12 -30.12 -17.60
N ILE A 46 15.01 -30.13 -16.88
CA ILE A 46 14.00 -29.08 -16.97
C ILE A 46 14.40 -27.95 -16.00
N TRP A 47 14.65 -26.82 -16.60
CA TRP A 47 15.00 -25.60 -15.88
C TRP A 47 13.79 -24.68 -15.76
N GLU A 48 13.58 -24.14 -14.57
CA GLU A 48 12.67 -23.04 -14.30
C GLU A 48 13.48 -21.74 -14.31
N ILE A 49 13.17 -20.84 -15.24
CA ILE A 49 13.83 -19.57 -15.42
C ILE A 49 12.81 -18.48 -15.15
N THR A 50 12.96 -17.72 -14.07
CA THR A 50 12.14 -16.54 -13.81
C THR A 50 12.76 -15.36 -14.56
N ILE A 51 11.99 -14.72 -15.42
CA ILE A 51 12.39 -13.58 -16.23
C ILE A 51 11.54 -12.35 -15.91
N GLU A 52 12.13 -11.17 -16.09
CA GLU A 52 11.45 -9.88 -16.06
C GLU A 52 11.72 -9.12 -17.36
N TYR A 53 10.67 -8.65 -18.04
CA TYR A 53 10.76 -7.95 -19.31
C TYR A 53 9.72 -6.83 -19.42
N ASP A 54 9.91 -5.92 -20.38
CA ASP A 54 8.95 -4.88 -20.68
C ASP A 54 7.77 -5.44 -21.50
N ASP A 55 6.53 -5.04 -21.18
CA ASP A 55 5.30 -5.50 -21.85
C ASP A 55 5.21 -5.12 -23.34
N THR A 56 6.15 -4.34 -23.83
CA THR A 56 6.31 -4.06 -25.26
C THR A 56 6.98 -5.22 -26.01
N LEU A 57 7.67 -6.13 -25.30
CA LEU A 57 8.28 -7.32 -25.88
C LEU A 57 7.22 -8.39 -26.13
N ASP A 58 7.12 -8.87 -27.37
CA ASP A 58 6.37 -10.08 -27.67
C ASP A 58 7.15 -11.31 -27.16
N ILE A 59 6.66 -11.93 -26.09
CA ILE A 59 7.31 -13.08 -25.44
C ILE A 59 7.48 -14.26 -26.40
N GLU A 60 6.64 -14.39 -27.44
CA GLU A 60 6.75 -15.47 -28.42
C GLU A 60 8.05 -15.40 -29.23
N VAL A 61 8.61 -14.17 -29.40
CA VAL A 61 9.93 -14.00 -30.05
C VAL A 61 11.03 -14.65 -29.21
N LEU A 62 10.98 -14.51 -27.87
CA LEU A 62 11.92 -15.14 -26.95
C LEU A 62 11.74 -16.67 -26.96
N ILE A 63 10.50 -17.14 -26.92
CA ILE A 63 10.19 -18.57 -26.95
C ILE A 63 10.71 -19.23 -28.24
N GLU A 64 10.51 -18.60 -29.39
CA GLU A 64 11.05 -19.07 -30.67
C GLU A 64 12.59 -19.06 -30.68
N ALA A 65 13.21 -18.03 -30.15
CA ALA A 65 14.67 -17.94 -30.09
C ALA A 65 15.27 -19.06 -29.22
N ILE A 66 14.66 -19.38 -28.08
CA ILE A 66 15.07 -20.50 -27.22
C ILE A 66 14.89 -21.83 -27.95
N ASN A 67 13.75 -22.03 -28.64
CA ASN A 67 13.47 -23.26 -29.39
C ASN A 67 14.39 -23.50 -30.63
N ARG A 68 15.08 -22.43 -31.08
CA ARG A 68 16.09 -22.55 -32.16
C ARG A 68 17.45 -23.07 -31.65
N LEU A 69 17.66 -23.11 -30.34
CA LEU A 69 18.88 -23.70 -29.80
C LEU A 69 18.89 -25.22 -29.96
N PRO A 70 20.03 -25.84 -30.31
CA PRO A 70 20.14 -27.29 -30.48
C PRO A 70 19.73 -28.01 -29.18
N GLU A 71 18.93 -29.07 -29.34
CA GLU A 71 18.50 -29.97 -28.26
C GLU A 71 17.83 -29.23 -27.07
N THR A 72 17.28 -28.02 -27.30
CA THR A 72 16.64 -27.21 -26.29
C THR A 72 15.19 -26.96 -26.65
N LYS A 73 14.28 -27.06 -25.70
CA LYS A 73 12.84 -26.93 -25.96
C LYS A 73 12.14 -26.18 -24.81
N MET A 74 11.29 -25.24 -25.17
CA MET A 74 10.29 -24.73 -24.26
C MET A 74 9.23 -25.80 -23.98
N VAL A 75 9.08 -26.20 -22.73
CA VAL A 75 8.10 -27.22 -22.31
C VAL A 75 6.90 -26.61 -21.59
N GLY A 76 6.98 -25.34 -21.24
CA GLY A 76 5.87 -24.61 -20.66
C GLY A 76 6.25 -23.21 -20.22
N LYS A 77 5.23 -22.40 -19.96
CA LYS A 77 5.39 -21.11 -19.30
C LYS A 77 4.32 -20.98 -18.21
N SER A 78 4.62 -20.22 -17.19
CA SER A 78 3.67 -19.92 -16.14
C SER A 78 3.94 -18.55 -15.57
N ASP A 79 2.88 -17.89 -15.12
CA ASP A 79 2.97 -16.58 -14.50
C ASP A 79 3.15 -16.75 -12.97
N ARG A 80 4.27 -16.26 -12.47
CA ARG A 80 4.60 -16.29 -11.02
C ARG A 80 3.55 -15.57 -10.18
N VAL A 81 3.04 -14.45 -10.69
CA VAL A 81 2.04 -13.65 -9.99
C VAL A 81 0.74 -14.43 -9.88
N PHE A 82 0.21 -14.93 -11.01
CA PHE A 82 -1.01 -15.74 -11.01
C PHE A 82 -0.87 -17.01 -10.16
N ASN A 83 0.28 -17.68 -10.20
CA ASN A 83 0.53 -18.86 -9.38
C ASN A 83 0.44 -18.57 -7.88
N ARG A 84 0.97 -17.42 -7.43
CA ARG A 84 0.88 -17.00 -6.04
C ARG A 84 -0.52 -16.58 -5.61
N HIS A 85 -1.38 -16.21 -6.54
CA HIS A 85 -2.77 -15.86 -6.28
C HIS A 85 -3.73 -17.05 -6.38
N LYS A 86 -3.31 -18.16 -7.00
CA LYS A 86 -4.16 -19.33 -7.21
C LYS A 86 -4.61 -19.95 -5.90
N GLY A 87 -5.92 -19.95 -5.66
CA GLY A 87 -6.53 -20.46 -4.43
C GLY A 87 -6.62 -19.43 -3.30
N GLY A 88 -6.29 -18.15 -3.58
CA GLY A 88 -6.30 -17.07 -2.60
C GLY A 88 -5.03 -16.99 -1.75
N LYS A 89 -4.88 -15.91 -0.99
CA LYS A 89 -3.71 -15.62 -0.14
C LYS A 89 -3.98 -15.77 1.35
N ILE A 90 -5.23 -15.88 1.74
CA ILE A 90 -5.66 -15.96 3.14
C ILE A 90 -6.54 -17.18 3.38
N LYS A 91 -6.57 -17.63 4.62
CA LYS A 91 -7.49 -18.67 5.10
C LYS A 91 -7.87 -18.40 6.56
N THR A 92 -9.07 -18.79 6.95
CA THR A 92 -9.48 -18.79 8.37
C THR A 92 -9.04 -20.09 9.01
N VAL A 93 -8.36 -19.99 10.15
CA VAL A 93 -7.91 -21.14 10.95
C VAL A 93 -8.41 -21.04 12.39
N SER A 94 -8.71 -22.16 13.01
CA SER A 94 -9.04 -22.21 14.42
C SER A 94 -7.77 -22.05 15.28
N LYS A 95 -7.86 -21.23 16.34
CA LYS A 95 -6.82 -21.14 17.39
C LYS A 95 -6.91 -22.32 18.37
N ILE A 96 -8.04 -23.05 18.39
CA ILE A 96 -8.33 -24.14 19.31
C ILE A 96 -8.41 -25.43 18.52
N SER A 97 -7.72 -26.47 18.97
CA SER A 97 -7.84 -27.81 18.42
C SER A 97 -9.02 -28.52 19.06
N ILE A 98 -10.07 -28.82 18.29
CA ILE A 98 -11.27 -29.52 18.74
C ILE A 98 -11.05 -31.03 18.53
N ASN A 99 -10.44 -31.69 19.52
CA ASN A 99 -10.05 -33.10 19.45
C ASN A 99 -10.74 -33.98 20.53
N SER A 100 -11.68 -33.42 21.32
CA SER A 100 -12.47 -34.13 22.29
C SER A 100 -13.89 -33.56 22.38
N LEU A 101 -14.85 -34.38 22.89
CA LEU A 101 -16.20 -33.93 23.17
C LEU A 101 -16.27 -32.91 24.31
N GLU A 102 -15.30 -32.93 25.21
CA GLU A 102 -15.16 -31.97 26.29
C GLU A 102 -14.87 -30.58 25.71
N ILE A 103 -13.81 -30.46 24.92
CA ILE A 103 -13.45 -29.21 24.25
C ILE A 103 -14.59 -28.71 23.37
N LEU A 104 -15.25 -29.60 22.62
CA LEU A 104 -16.38 -29.22 21.78
C LEU A 104 -17.54 -28.62 22.62
N ARG A 105 -17.83 -29.17 23.79
CA ARG A 105 -18.87 -28.66 24.70
C ARG A 105 -18.50 -27.31 25.29
N ASP A 106 -17.21 -27.08 25.56
CA ASP A 106 -16.72 -25.79 26.10
C ASP A 106 -16.77 -24.68 25.06
N VAL A 107 -16.30 -24.94 23.83
CA VAL A 107 -16.16 -23.91 22.78
C VAL A 107 -17.45 -23.70 21.98
N TYR A 108 -18.43 -24.64 22.06
CA TYR A 108 -19.70 -24.56 21.33
C TYR A 108 -20.89 -24.81 22.28
N THR A 109 -21.68 -25.81 22.06
CA THR A 109 -22.89 -26.04 22.84
C THR A 109 -22.66 -27.18 23.86
N PRO A 110 -22.98 -26.99 25.18
CA PRO A 110 -23.68 -25.85 25.80
C PRO A 110 -22.78 -24.75 26.40
N GLY A 111 -21.47 -24.94 26.49
CA GLY A 111 -20.56 -24.07 27.25
C GLY A 111 -20.54 -22.61 26.79
N VAL A 112 -20.57 -22.38 25.47
CA VAL A 112 -20.55 -21.04 24.87
C VAL A 112 -21.69 -20.12 25.35
N ALA A 113 -22.82 -20.67 25.76
CA ALA A 113 -23.96 -19.89 26.25
C ALA A 113 -23.58 -19.02 27.46
N ARG A 114 -22.73 -19.52 28.37
CA ARG A 114 -22.24 -18.77 29.53
C ARG A 114 -21.40 -17.56 29.12
N VAL A 115 -20.59 -17.70 28.05
CA VAL A 115 -19.78 -16.60 27.50
C VAL A 115 -20.69 -15.54 26.86
N CYS A 116 -21.73 -15.97 26.12
CA CYS A 116 -22.72 -15.08 25.54
C CYS A 116 -23.47 -14.28 26.62
N GLU A 117 -23.88 -14.92 27.71
CA GLU A 117 -24.52 -14.26 28.87
C GLU A 117 -23.55 -13.24 29.51
N ALA A 118 -22.30 -13.61 29.74
CA ALA A 118 -21.30 -12.72 30.32
C ALA A 118 -21.03 -11.48 29.45
N ILE A 119 -21.03 -11.61 28.12
CA ILE A 119 -20.90 -10.50 27.19
C ILE A 119 -22.18 -9.64 27.20
N LYS A 120 -23.37 -10.27 27.26
CA LYS A 120 -24.63 -9.54 27.34
C LYS A 120 -24.72 -8.69 28.60
N GLU A 121 -24.26 -9.22 29.74
CA GLU A 121 -24.23 -8.50 31.03
C GLU A 121 -23.16 -7.41 31.07
N THR A 122 -22.01 -7.67 30.45
CA THR A 122 -20.86 -6.76 30.41
C THR A 122 -20.31 -6.70 28.97
N PRO A 123 -20.82 -5.79 28.11
CA PRO A 123 -20.46 -5.73 26.69
C PRO A 123 -18.96 -5.60 26.39
N SER A 124 -18.17 -4.99 27.28
CA SER A 124 -16.71 -4.87 27.11
C SER A 124 -15.98 -6.21 27.08
N LYS A 125 -16.58 -7.27 27.66
CA LYS A 125 -16.03 -8.64 27.66
C LYS A 125 -15.97 -9.26 26.27
N ILE A 126 -16.63 -8.70 25.25
CA ILE A 126 -16.47 -9.14 23.86
C ILE A 126 -15.02 -9.05 23.40
N LYS A 127 -14.28 -8.09 23.90
CA LYS A 127 -12.85 -7.89 23.59
C LYS A 127 -11.98 -9.02 24.17
N GLU A 128 -12.35 -9.53 25.35
CA GLU A 128 -11.63 -10.61 26.05
C GLU A 128 -11.94 -11.99 25.45
N PHE A 129 -13.22 -12.25 25.15
CA PHE A 129 -13.68 -13.60 24.79
C PHE A 129 -13.86 -13.84 23.30
N THR A 130 -13.56 -12.86 22.45
CA THR A 130 -13.61 -12.99 20.98
C THR A 130 -12.36 -12.47 20.31
N ASN A 131 -12.23 -12.70 19.00
CA ASN A 131 -11.10 -12.18 18.23
C ASN A 131 -11.29 -10.72 17.75
N ILE A 132 -12.32 -10.01 18.24
CA ILE A 132 -12.70 -8.69 17.71
C ILE A 132 -11.55 -7.68 17.76
N GLN A 133 -10.76 -7.67 18.84
CA GLN A 133 -9.62 -6.77 19.03
C GLN A 133 -8.48 -6.97 18.02
N ASN A 134 -8.46 -8.12 17.34
CA ASN A 134 -7.45 -8.45 16.35
C ASN A 134 -8.02 -8.55 14.93
N THR A 135 -9.24 -8.04 14.70
CA THR A 135 -9.91 -8.19 13.40
C THR A 135 -10.22 -6.84 12.78
N VAL A 136 -9.75 -6.64 11.54
CA VAL A 136 -9.94 -5.42 10.74
C VAL A 136 -10.77 -5.75 9.51
N ALA A 137 -11.90 -5.06 9.30
CA ALA A 137 -12.60 -5.12 8.02
C ALA A 137 -11.84 -4.31 6.97
N ILE A 138 -11.54 -4.90 5.83
CA ILE A 138 -10.94 -4.24 4.67
C ILE A 138 -12.06 -4.04 3.65
N VAL A 139 -12.60 -2.82 3.60
CA VAL A 139 -13.82 -2.50 2.86
C VAL A 139 -13.47 -1.78 1.56
N THR A 140 -13.97 -2.28 0.45
CA THR A 140 -13.83 -1.65 -0.87
C THR A 140 -15.12 -1.74 -1.69
N ASN A 141 -15.31 -0.80 -2.60
CA ASN A 141 -16.27 -0.91 -3.69
C ASN A 141 -15.61 -1.00 -5.07
N GLY A 142 -14.27 -1.06 -5.11
CA GLY A 142 -13.47 -1.27 -6.32
C GLY A 142 -13.48 -0.12 -7.31
N THR A 143 -13.70 1.12 -6.84
CA THR A 143 -13.81 2.30 -7.74
C THR A 143 -12.49 3.03 -7.98
N ALA A 144 -11.38 2.64 -7.31
CA ALA A 144 -10.07 3.28 -7.45
C ALA A 144 -8.90 2.28 -7.36
N ILE A 145 -9.02 1.10 -7.97
CA ILE A 145 -8.03 0.01 -7.83
C ILE A 145 -6.70 0.36 -8.52
N LEU A 146 -5.61 0.45 -7.75
CA LEU A 146 -4.20 0.43 -8.20
C LEU A 146 -3.89 1.12 -9.54
N GLY A 147 -4.47 2.27 -9.82
CA GLY A 147 -4.29 2.94 -11.12
C GLY A 147 -5.09 2.32 -12.29
N LEU A 148 -5.81 1.22 -12.04
CA LEU A 148 -6.75 0.63 -13.01
C LEU A 148 -8.10 1.33 -12.99
N GLY A 149 -8.35 2.11 -11.94
CA GLY A 149 -9.59 2.87 -11.76
C GLY A 149 -10.76 2.00 -11.32
N ASP A 150 -11.94 2.27 -11.89
CA ASP A 150 -13.19 1.63 -11.52
C ASP A 150 -13.38 0.30 -12.27
N ILE A 151 -12.82 -0.77 -11.70
CA ILE A 151 -12.92 -2.14 -12.25
C ILE A 151 -13.92 -3.02 -11.51
N GLY A 152 -14.59 -2.47 -10.48
CA GLY A 152 -15.58 -3.16 -9.67
C GLY A 152 -14.98 -3.93 -8.49
N ALA A 153 -15.83 -4.15 -7.48
CA ALA A 153 -15.42 -4.70 -6.20
C ALA A 153 -14.80 -6.11 -6.31
N GLU A 154 -15.38 -6.99 -7.13
CA GLU A 154 -14.91 -8.38 -7.26
C GLU A 154 -13.49 -8.46 -7.82
N ALA A 155 -13.17 -7.63 -8.83
CA ALA A 155 -11.83 -7.56 -9.40
C ALA A 155 -10.80 -6.97 -8.42
N GLY A 156 -11.23 -6.24 -7.40
CA GLY A 156 -10.40 -5.73 -6.30
C GLY A 156 -10.05 -6.76 -5.22
N LEU A 157 -10.73 -7.92 -5.17
CA LEU A 157 -10.50 -8.93 -4.12
C LEU A 157 -9.02 -9.34 -3.96
N PRO A 158 -8.24 -9.56 -5.04
CA PRO A 158 -6.83 -9.91 -4.88
C PRO A 158 -6.01 -8.84 -4.13
N VAL A 159 -6.35 -7.56 -4.24
CA VAL A 159 -5.69 -6.47 -3.51
C VAL A 159 -6.05 -6.57 -2.02
N MET A 160 -7.34 -6.74 -1.71
CA MET A 160 -7.84 -6.85 -0.33
C MET A 160 -7.27 -8.08 0.40
N GLU A 161 -7.16 -9.22 -0.29
CA GLU A 161 -6.44 -10.38 0.26
C GLU A 161 -4.95 -10.10 0.48
N GLY A 162 -4.32 -9.29 -0.38
CA GLY A 162 -2.95 -8.82 -0.18
C GLY A 162 -2.80 -8.03 1.10
N LYS A 163 -3.69 -7.06 1.35
CA LYS A 163 -3.70 -6.29 2.59
C LYS A 163 -3.97 -7.16 3.83
N ALA A 164 -4.89 -8.11 3.72
CA ALA A 164 -5.15 -9.06 4.80
C ALA A 164 -3.92 -9.91 5.14
N ALA A 165 -3.21 -10.41 4.12
CA ALA A 165 -1.97 -11.16 4.30
C ALA A 165 -0.87 -10.30 4.96
N ILE A 166 -0.72 -9.03 4.55
CA ILE A 166 0.24 -8.08 5.14
C ILE A 166 -0.08 -7.83 6.62
N LEU A 167 -1.35 -7.59 6.99
CA LEU A 167 -1.76 -7.44 8.39
C LEU A 167 -1.42 -8.68 9.22
N SER A 168 -1.66 -9.87 8.67
CA SER A 168 -1.36 -11.13 9.34
C SER A 168 0.13 -11.36 9.56
N GLU A 169 0.93 -11.20 8.50
CA GLU A 169 2.37 -11.53 8.53
C GLU A 169 3.22 -10.52 9.31
N LEU A 170 2.85 -9.23 9.27
CA LEU A 170 3.69 -8.18 9.84
C LEU A 170 3.31 -7.78 11.27
N VAL A 171 2.04 -7.93 11.66
CA VAL A 171 1.54 -7.44 12.97
C VAL A 171 0.51 -8.35 13.62
N GLU A 172 0.30 -9.57 13.12
CA GLU A 172 -0.60 -10.58 13.68
C GLU A 172 -2.07 -10.12 13.82
N LEU A 173 -2.54 -9.31 12.88
CA LEU A 173 -3.96 -8.92 12.78
C LEU A 173 -4.68 -9.72 11.70
N SER A 174 -5.96 -10.02 11.93
CA SER A 174 -6.82 -10.69 10.97
C SER A 174 -7.52 -9.67 10.08
N GLY A 175 -7.06 -9.50 8.84
CA GLY A 175 -7.77 -8.73 7.83
C GLY A 175 -8.90 -9.54 7.20
N VAL A 176 -10.09 -8.96 7.08
CA VAL A 176 -11.26 -9.60 6.45
C VAL A 176 -11.72 -8.74 5.27
N PRO A 177 -11.52 -9.19 4.02
CA PRO A 177 -12.03 -8.50 2.84
C PRO A 177 -13.56 -8.41 2.85
N ILE A 178 -14.09 -7.21 2.64
CA ILE A 178 -15.52 -6.90 2.52
C ILE A 178 -15.72 -6.12 1.22
N LEU A 179 -16.31 -6.77 0.23
CA LEU A 179 -16.54 -6.20 -1.08
C LEU A 179 -17.99 -5.73 -1.18
N LEU A 180 -18.18 -4.45 -1.51
CA LEU A 180 -19.49 -3.84 -1.62
C LEU A 180 -19.84 -3.55 -3.09
N ASN A 181 -20.80 -4.26 -3.63
CA ASN A 181 -21.26 -4.07 -4.99
C ASN A 181 -22.25 -2.87 -5.07
N THR A 182 -21.77 -1.70 -4.67
CA THR A 182 -22.53 -0.43 -4.76
C THR A 182 -21.57 0.76 -4.82
N LYS A 183 -22.01 1.81 -5.55
CA LYS A 183 -21.32 3.11 -5.60
C LYS A 183 -22.05 4.20 -4.82
N ASP A 184 -23.15 3.85 -4.18
CA ASP A 184 -23.98 4.75 -3.37
C ASP A 184 -23.34 4.89 -1.98
N SER A 185 -22.79 6.07 -1.68
CA SER A 185 -22.10 6.38 -0.41
C SER A 185 -22.98 6.05 0.80
N LEU A 186 -24.28 6.37 0.75
CA LEU A 186 -25.19 6.10 1.86
C LEU A 186 -25.35 4.61 2.13
N LYS A 187 -25.46 3.78 1.06
CA LYS A 187 -25.53 2.33 1.21
C LYS A 187 -24.23 1.74 1.74
N ILE A 188 -23.08 2.26 1.31
CA ILE A 188 -21.77 1.87 1.85
C ILE A 188 -21.74 2.16 3.35
N ILE A 189 -22.06 3.39 3.75
CA ILE A 189 -22.07 3.83 5.14
C ILE A 189 -22.98 2.93 5.99
N GLN A 190 -24.24 2.74 5.57
CA GLN A 190 -25.21 1.90 6.28
C GLN A 190 -24.77 0.44 6.40
N THR A 191 -24.16 -0.11 5.35
CA THR A 191 -23.66 -1.49 5.35
C THR A 191 -22.49 -1.65 6.31
N VAL A 192 -21.51 -0.74 6.26
CA VAL A 192 -20.34 -0.77 7.15
C VAL A 192 -20.77 -0.57 8.61
N GLU A 193 -21.69 0.35 8.88
CA GLU A 193 -22.28 0.57 10.21
C GLU A 193 -22.92 -0.73 10.72
N ALA A 194 -23.72 -1.41 9.90
CA ALA A 194 -24.43 -2.63 10.27
C ALA A 194 -23.48 -3.83 10.58
N ILE A 195 -22.36 -3.96 9.86
CA ILE A 195 -21.39 -5.05 10.08
C ILE A 195 -20.31 -4.70 11.11
N SER A 196 -20.16 -3.42 11.47
CA SER A 196 -19.10 -2.94 12.37
C SER A 196 -19.00 -3.68 13.70
N PRO A 197 -20.09 -4.24 14.29
CA PRO A 197 -19.99 -5.02 15.55
C PRO A 197 -19.05 -6.22 15.46
N SER A 198 -18.76 -6.74 14.27
CA SER A 198 -17.89 -7.91 14.07
C SER A 198 -16.39 -7.59 14.05
N PHE A 199 -16.01 -6.30 14.05
CA PHE A 199 -14.63 -5.86 13.82
C PHE A 199 -14.14 -4.92 14.91
N GLY A 200 -12.84 -4.92 15.16
CA GLY A 200 -12.18 -3.94 16.04
C GLY A 200 -11.95 -2.60 15.33
N ALA A 201 -11.69 -2.63 14.02
CA ALA A 201 -11.46 -1.44 13.21
C ALA A 201 -11.93 -1.65 11.76
N ILE A 202 -12.08 -0.54 11.03
CA ILE A 202 -12.46 -0.50 9.62
C ILE A 202 -11.35 0.17 8.80
N LEU A 203 -10.83 -0.55 7.82
CA LEU A 203 -9.94 -0.05 6.78
C LEU A 203 -10.75 0.15 5.50
N LEU A 204 -10.88 1.38 5.04
CA LEU A 204 -11.45 1.71 3.73
C LEU A 204 -10.34 1.71 2.69
N GLU A 205 -10.59 1.07 1.54
CA GLU A 205 -9.58 0.84 0.52
C GLU A 205 -10.13 1.00 -0.88
N ASP A 206 -9.35 1.63 -1.77
CA ASP A 206 -9.70 1.75 -3.19
C ASP A 206 -11.11 2.32 -3.46
N ILE A 207 -11.54 3.25 -2.63
CA ILE A 207 -12.77 4.03 -2.80
C ILE A 207 -12.39 5.39 -3.37
N LYS A 208 -12.93 5.72 -4.54
CA LYS A 208 -12.56 6.96 -5.25
C LYS A 208 -12.95 8.23 -4.48
N ALA A 209 -12.20 9.29 -4.72
CA ALA A 209 -12.59 10.64 -4.35
C ALA A 209 -13.63 11.19 -5.35
N PRO A 210 -14.58 12.05 -4.92
CA PRO A 210 -14.71 12.61 -3.57
C PRO A 210 -15.48 11.74 -2.57
N GLU A 211 -16.11 10.64 -3.00
CA GLU A 211 -17.01 9.83 -2.17
C GLU A 211 -16.30 9.26 -0.94
N CYS A 212 -15.00 8.92 -1.03
CA CYS A 212 -14.23 8.41 0.11
C CYS A 212 -14.19 9.35 1.31
N PHE A 213 -14.17 10.67 1.08
CA PHE A 213 -14.14 11.69 2.15
C PHE A 213 -15.43 11.69 2.97
N GLU A 214 -16.57 11.65 2.27
CA GLU A 214 -17.89 11.59 2.90
C GLU A 214 -18.06 10.27 3.67
N ILE A 215 -17.74 9.14 3.04
CA ILE A 215 -17.89 7.80 3.62
C ILE A 215 -17.07 7.71 4.91
N GLU A 216 -15.80 8.10 4.88
CA GLU A 216 -14.94 8.05 6.05
C GLU A 216 -15.45 8.94 7.18
N SER A 217 -15.71 10.21 6.89
CA SER A 217 -16.16 11.18 7.89
C SER A 217 -17.50 10.79 8.55
N GLU A 218 -18.45 10.27 7.76
CA GLU A 218 -19.71 9.79 8.28
C GLU A 218 -19.55 8.52 9.15
N LEU A 219 -18.68 7.59 8.75
CA LEU A 219 -18.41 6.39 9.53
C LEU A 219 -17.73 6.72 10.85
N ILE A 220 -16.72 7.60 10.87
CA ILE A 220 -16.07 8.08 12.12
C ILE A 220 -17.12 8.65 13.08
N ARG A 221 -18.09 9.40 12.57
CA ARG A 221 -19.14 10.00 13.39
C ARG A 221 -20.19 9.00 13.91
N ARG A 222 -20.48 7.92 13.14
CA ARG A 222 -21.57 6.97 13.44
C ARG A 222 -21.15 5.76 14.25
N ILE A 223 -19.92 5.29 14.07
CA ILE A 223 -19.46 4.07 14.72
C ILE A 223 -18.37 4.38 15.75
N ASN A 224 -18.45 3.71 16.90
CA ASN A 224 -17.49 3.88 17.98
C ASN A 224 -16.28 2.95 17.81
N LYS A 225 -15.60 3.07 16.66
CA LYS A 225 -14.45 2.24 16.27
C LYS A 225 -13.55 3.01 15.33
N PRO A 226 -12.24 2.71 15.29
CA PRO A 226 -11.32 3.32 14.35
C PRO A 226 -11.76 3.06 12.89
N VAL A 227 -11.85 4.13 12.10
CA VAL A 227 -12.05 4.11 10.65
C VAL A 227 -10.87 4.82 10.01
N PHE A 228 -10.37 4.29 8.92
CA PHE A 228 -9.18 4.82 8.24
C PHE A 228 -9.21 4.50 6.76
N HIS A 229 -9.10 5.51 5.91
CA HIS A 229 -8.97 5.35 4.47
C HIS A 229 -7.49 5.36 4.07
N ASP A 230 -6.96 4.22 3.61
CA ASP A 230 -5.52 4.03 3.43
C ASP A 230 -4.94 4.85 2.28
N ASP A 231 -5.63 4.94 1.14
CA ASP A 231 -5.16 5.75 0.01
C ASP A 231 -4.99 7.22 0.37
N GLN A 232 -5.78 7.71 1.31
CA GLN A 232 -5.70 9.08 1.81
C GLN A 232 -4.61 9.21 2.88
N HIS A 233 -4.74 8.48 3.96
CA HIS A 233 -3.96 8.69 5.17
C HIS A 233 -2.69 7.82 5.24
N GLY A 234 -2.72 6.58 4.75
CA GLY A 234 -1.54 5.72 4.69
C GLY A 234 -0.48 6.31 3.76
N THR A 235 -0.91 6.78 2.59
CA THR A 235 -0.04 7.49 1.64
C THR A 235 0.52 8.77 2.27
N ALA A 236 -0.32 9.55 2.98
CA ALA A 236 0.13 10.78 3.65
C ALA A 236 1.19 10.52 4.73
N ILE A 237 1.04 9.46 5.54
CA ILE A 237 2.01 9.08 6.58
C ILE A 237 3.36 8.78 5.95
N VAL A 238 3.40 7.96 4.90
CA VAL A 238 4.66 7.56 4.26
C VAL A 238 5.29 8.73 3.50
N ALA A 239 4.48 9.58 2.85
CA ALA A 239 4.96 10.79 2.20
C ALA A 239 5.59 11.75 3.22
N LEU A 240 4.95 12.00 4.36
CA LEU A 240 5.53 12.82 5.45
C LEU A 240 6.84 12.20 5.96
N ALA A 241 6.88 10.88 6.21
CA ALA A 241 8.09 10.19 6.66
C ALA A 241 9.26 10.38 5.68
N ALA A 242 8.99 10.21 4.39
CA ALA A 242 9.98 10.39 3.34
C ALA A 242 10.47 11.83 3.25
N LEU A 243 9.55 12.82 3.35
CA LEU A 243 9.89 14.24 3.36
C LEU A 243 10.71 14.64 4.59
N LEU A 244 10.38 14.12 5.77
CA LEU A 244 11.18 14.34 6.99
C LEU A 244 12.61 13.83 6.85
N SER A 245 12.78 12.68 6.20
CA SER A 245 14.11 12.12 5.92
C SER A 245 14.85 12.96 4.88
N ALA A 246 14.21 13.34 3.79
CA ALA A 246 14.81 14.14 2.73
C ALA A 246 15.25 15.52 3.25
N THR A 247 14.37 16.22 3.96
CA THR A 247 14.66 17.54 4.52
C THR A 247 15.75 17.51 5.58
N LYS A 248 15.75 16.48 6.45
CA LYS A 248 16.82 16.23 7.42
C LYS A 248 18.18 16.04 6.72
N ASN A 249 18.24 15.22 5.67
CA ASN A 249 19.47 14.97 4.92
C ASN A 249 20.02 16.25 4.24
N LEU A 250 19.13 17.17 3.87
CA LEU A 250 19.50 18.46 3.28
C LEU A 250 19.73 19.57 4.32
N GLY A 251 19.50 19.30 5.61
CA GLY A 251 19.63 20.32 6.68
C GLY A 251 18.55 21.40 6.64
N VAL A 252 17.37 21.08 6.08
CA VAL A 252 16.24 22.01 5.91
C VAL A 252 15.15 21.65 6.93
N ASN A 253 14.49 22.66 7.52
CA ASN A 253 13.32 22.43 8.35
C ASN A 253 12.05 22.47 7.48
N ILE A 254 11.34 21.38 7.40
CA ILE A 254 10.12 21.24 6.59
C ILE A 254 9.03 22.27 6.92
N LYS A 255 8.96 22.73 8.17
CA LYS A 255 7.95 23.72 8.62
C LYS A 255 8.18 25.12 8.07
N ASP A 256 9.40 25.41 7.61
CA ASP A 256 9.79 26.70 7.04
C ASP A 256 9.73 26.69 5.49
N CYS A 257 9.35 25.53 4.90
CA CYS A 257 9.23 25.36 3.45
C CYS A 257 7.82 25.72 2.96
N VAL A 258 7.74 26.19 1.73
CA VAL A 258 6.50 26.25 0.94
C VAL A 258 6.26 24.88 0.34
N PHE A 259 5.17 24.23 0.76
CA PHE A 259 4.77 22.91 0.27
C PHE A 259 3.79 23.04 -0.90
N GLY A 260 4.01 22.31 -1.98
CA GLY A 260 3.17 22.25 -3.18
C GLY A 260 2.66 20.84 -3.44
N GLN A 261 1.35 20.67 -3.55
CA GLN A 261 0.68 19.43 -3.92
C GLN A 261 0.11 19.53 -5.34
N VAL A 262 0.55 18.65 -6.23
CA VAL A 262 0.01 18.50 -7.59
C VAL A 262 -0.88 17.26 -7.63
N GLY A 263 -2.18 17.47 -7.88
CA GLY A 263 -3.21 16.47 -7.73
C GLY A 263 -3.82 16.44 -6.31
N LEU A 264 -5.11 16.73 -6.22
CA LEU A 264 -5.88 16.89 -4.97
C LEU A 264 -6.98 15.80 -4.82
N GLY A 265 -6.69 14.60 -5.33
CA GLY A 265 -7.48 13.39 -5.06
C GLY A 265 -7.32 12.92 -3.60
N ALA A 266 -7.68 11.67 -3.32
CA ALA A 266 -7.62 11.10 -1.97
C ALA A 266 -6.23 11.28 -1.34
N ALA A 267 -5.17 10.82 -2.01
CA ALA A 267 -3.80 10.95 -1.53
C ALA A 267 -3.37 12.41 -1.34
N GLY A 268 -3.62 13.26 -2.35
CA GLY A 268 -3.19 14.67 -2.30
C GLY A 268 -3.82 15.46 -1.17
N ILE A 269 -5.13 15.31 -0.95
CA ILE A 269 -5.85 15.95 0.17
C ILE A 269 -5.35 15.40 1.51
N GLY A 270 -5.13 14.07 1.61
CA GLY A 270 -4.56 13.46 2.82
C GLY A 270 -3.17 13.99 3.16
N ILE A 271 -2.30 14.14 2.16
CA ILE A 271 -0.95 14.70 2.31
C ILE A 271 -1.03 16.17 2.76
N CYS A 272 -1.85 17.01 2.09
CA CYS A 272 -2.02 18.41 2.48
C CYS A 272 -2.52 18.55 3.93
N SER A 273 -3.51 17.74 4.32
CA SER A 273 -4.03 17.75 5.69
C SER A 273 -2.93 17.42 6.71
N LEU A 274 -2.19 16.32 6.47
CA LEU A 274 -1.15 15.89 7.41
C LEU A 274 0.04 16.87 7.47
N MET A 275 0.40 17.52 6.35
CA MET A 275 1.42 18.58 6.34
C MET A 275 0.98 19.78 7.21
N ARG A 276 -0.28 20.18 7.13
CA ARG A 276 -0.86 21.23 7.97
C ARG A 276 -0.84 20.84 9.45
N ASP A 277 -1.28 19.64 9.76
CA ASP A 277 -1.29 19.09 11.13
C ASP A 277 0.13 19.00 11.71
N TYR A 278 1.13 18.72 10.87
CA TYR A 278 2.54 18.69 11.24
C TYR A 278 3.11 20.10 11.51
N GLY A 279 2.46 21.15 11.03
CA GLY A 279 2.82 22.55 11.25
C GLY A 279 3.47 23.25 10.05
N VAL A 280 3.36 22.70 8.84
CA VAL A 280 3.70 23.42 7.60
C VAL A 280 2.67 24.52 7.37
N LYS A 281 3.12 25.78 7.25
CA LYS A 281 2.23 26.95 7.18
C LYS A 281 1.72 27.23 5.79
N ASP A 282 2.62 27.15 4.80
CA ASP A 282 2.35 27.51 3.41
C ASP A 282 2.13 26.25 2.59
N VAL A 283 0.87 25.91 2.34
CA VAL A 283 0.46 24.77 1.55
C VAL A 283 -0.24 25.26 0.28
N LEU A 284 0.38 25.06 -0.86
CA LEU A 284 -0.16 25.32 -2.19
C LEU A 284 -0.69 24.02 -2.79
N GLY A 285 -1.70 24.12 -3.64
CA GLY A 285 -2.18 22.94 -4.37
C GLY A 285 -2.81 23.29 -5.71
N THR A 286 -2.75 22.32 -6.61
CA THR A 286 -3.34 22.45 -7.94
C THR A 286 -4.02 21.15 -8.37
N ASP A 287 -5.17 21.29 -9.01
CA ASP A 287 -5.92 20.20 -9.63
C ASP A 287 -6.70 20.74 -10.84
N ILE A 288 -7.14 19.85 -11.72
CA ILE A 288 -8.08 20.18 -12.79
C ILE A 288 -9.52 20.31 -12.27
N ASP A 289 -9.82 19.66 -11.13
CA ASP A 289 -11.12 19.69 -10.46
C ASP A 289 -11.20 20.89 -9.50
N GLN A 290 -12.14 21.80 -9.79
CA GLN A 290 -12.38 23.00 -8.98
C GLN A 290 -12.89 22.66 -7.57
N ASP A 291 -13.67 21.59 -7.41
CA ASP A 291 -14.16 21.17 -6.10
C ASP A 291 -13.03 20.59 -5.25
N ALA A 292 -12.05 19.94 -5.85
CA ALA A 292 -10.82 19.53 -5.17
C ALA A 292 -10.00 20.73 -4.66
N MET A 293 -9.89 21.77 -5.47
CA MET A 293 -9.24 23.02 -5.06
C MET A 293 -10.00 23.74 -3.93
N LEU A 294 -11.32 23.71 -3.95
CA LEU A 294 -12.14 24.25 -2.84
C LEU A 294 -11.96 23.45 -1.55
N ARG A 295 -11.86 22.12 -1.63
CA ARG A 295 -11.56 21.26 -0.46
C ARG A 295 -10.21 21.63 0.17
N LEU A 296 -9.18 21.88 -0.64
CA LEU A 296 -7.89 22.36 -0.15
C LEU A 296 -8.04 23.69 0.62
N GLY A 297 -8.82 24.63 0.08
CA GLY A 297 -9.14 25.89 0.75
C GLY A 297 -9.78 25.69 2.13
N GLY A 298 -10.68 24.70 2.25
CA GLY A 298 -11.29 24.29 3.52
C GLY A 298 -10.28 23.78 4.57
N LEU A 299 -9.16 23.22 4.14
CA LEU A 299 -8.04 22.80 4.99
C LEU A 299 -7.08 23.97 5.32
N GLY A 300 -7.34 25.19 4.82
CA GLY A 300 -6.45 26.34 4.98
C GLY A 300 -5.25 26.35 4.02
N GLY A 301 -5.27 25.54 2.96
CA GLY A 301 -4.31 25.63 1.86
C GLY A 301 -4.74 26.64 0.80
N GLN A 302 -3.87 26.96 -0.14
CA GLN A 302 -4.10 27.91 -1.22
C GLN A 302 -4.06 27.22 -2.58
N ALA A 303 -5.16 27.27 -3.31
CA ALA A 303 -5.23 26.80 -4.69
C ALA A 303 -4.54 27.78 -5.65
N CYS A 304 -3.76 27.25 -6.60
CA CYS A 304 -3.07 28.04 -7.62
C CYS A 304 -2.86 27.24 -8.91
N SER A 305 -2.30 27.85 -9.94
CA SER A 305 -1.95 27.13 -11.17
C SER A 305 -0.69 26.26 -10.94
N LEU A 306 -0.48 25.26 -11.81
CA LEU A 306 0.72 24.42 -11.77
C LEU A 306 2.01 25.27 -11.91
N ASP A 307 2.04 26.22 -12.84
CA ASP A 307 3.20 27.11 -13.04
C ASP A 307 3.50 27.95 -11.80
N GLU A 308 2.46 28.47 -11.16
CA GLU A 308 2.61 29.25 -9.93
C GLU A 308 3.12 28.36 -8.80
N LEU A 309 2.56 27.16 -8.61
CA LEU A 309 3.01 26.19 -7.63
C LEU A 309 4.50 25.87 -7.82
N MET A 310 4.88 25.45 -9.03
CA MET A 310 6.26 25.09 -9.35
C MET A 310 7.24 26.24 -9.15
N SER A 311 6.81 27.47 -9.39
CA SER A 311 7.64 28.67 -9.18
C SER A 311 7.88 29.02 -7.71
N LYS A 312 6.93 28.64 -6.80
CA LYS A 312 6.95 29.05 -5.39
C LYS A 312 7.34 27.94 -4.42
N ALA A 313 6.93 26.71 -4.69
CA ALA A 313 7.10 25.59 -3.76
C ALA A 313 8.56 25.17 -3.61
N ASP A 314 9.01 24.95 -2.39
CA ASP A 314 10.32 24.35 -2.07
C ASP A 314 10.25 22.82 -2.09
N ILE A 315 9.10 22.30 -1.72
CA ILE A 315 8.78 20.88 -1.75
C ILE A 315 7.57 20.68 -2.65
N VAL A 316 7.68 19.79 -3.63
CA VAL A 316 6.59 19.41 -4.55
C VAL A 316 6.31 17.93 -4.41
N VAL A 317 5.05 17.60 -4.13
CA VAL A 317 4.55 16.22 -4.18
C VAL A 317 3.50 16.14 -5.26
N ALA A 318 3.60 15.15 -6.13
CA ALA A 318 2.63 14.94 -7.22
C ALA A 318 1.99 13.56 -7.13
N THR A 319 0.65 13.51 -7.27
CA THR A 319 -0.19 12.31 -7.16
C THR A 319 -1.34 12.39 -8.17
N THR A 320 -1.02 12.61 -9.46
CA THR A 320 -2.01 12.96 -10.48
C THR A 320 -2.45 11.80 -11.36
N GLY A 321 -1.69 10.72 -11.40
CA GLY A 321 -1.87 9.65 -12.38
C GLY A 321 -1.46 10.04 -13.81
N VAL A 322 -0.83 11.20 -14.03
CA VAL A 322 -0.52 11.72 -15.36
C VAL A 322 0.99 11.74 -15.60
N LYS A 323 1.49 10.80 -16.40
CA LYS A 323 2.89 10.70 -16.81
C LYS A 323 3.41 12.01 -17.42
N GLY A 324 4.57 12.48 -16.95
CA GLY A 324 5.29 13.62 -17.53
C GLY A 324 4.52 14.95 -17.48
N LEU A 325 3.62 15.12 -16.50
CA LEU A 325 2.87 16.36 -16.28
C LEU A 325 3.78 17.53 -15.94
N ILE A 326 4.78 17.30 -15.06
CA ILE A 326 5.77 18.29 -14.67
C ILE A 326 6.86 18.30 -15.75
N LYS A 327 6.97 19.44 -16.47
CA LYS A 327 7.98 19.60 -17.51
C LYS A 327 9.34 19.94 -16.90
N PRO A 328 10.47 19.51 -17.50
CA PRO A 328 11.81 19.80 -17.00
C PRO A 328 12.04 21.29 -16.71
N GLU A 329 11.58 22.17 -17.59
CA GLU A 329 11.70 23.63 -17.46
C GLU A 329 10.93 24.25 -16.30
N MET A 330 9.98 23.52 -15.69
CA MET A 330 9.27 23.96 -14.49
C MET A 330 10.08 23.73 -13.21
N VAL A 331 11.09 22.87 -13.26
CA VAL A 331 11.88 22.51 -12.08
C VAL A 331 12.77 23.69 -11.67
N ARG A 332 12.67 24.10 -10.41
CA ARG A 332 13.49 25.16 -9.83
C ARG A 332 14.67 24.55 -9.06
N LYS A 333 15.84 25.18 -9.17
CA LYS A 333 17.03 24.74 -8.43
C LYS A 333 16.78 24.69 -6.93
N GLY A 334 17.15 23.58 -6.30
CA GLY A 334 17.04 23.38 -4.87
C GLY A 334 15.69 22.78 -4.40
N GLN A 335 14.74 22.52 -5.30
CA GLN A 335 13.47 21.88 -4.95
C GLN A 335 13.64 20.44 -4.51
N ILE A 336 12.76 19.99 -3.63
CA ILE A 336 12.54 18.57 -3.32
C ILE A 336 11.31 18.12 -4.09
N ILE A 337 11.42 17.10 -4.93
CA ILE A 337 10.32 16.64 -5.80
C ILE A 337 10.03 15.16 -5.52
N MET A 338 8.78 14.85 -5.18
CA MET A 338 8.27 13.49 -5.06
C MET A 338 7.14 13.26 -6.07
N ALA A 339 7.44 12.62 -7.19
CA ALA A 339 6.49 12.26 -8.25
C ALA A 339 5.95 10.84 -7.98
N LEU A 340 4.81 10.74 -7.27
CA LEU A 340 4.37 9.50 -6.63
C LEU A 340 3.47 8.63 -7.50
N THR A 341 3.13 9.06 -8.71
CA THR A 341 2.32 8.24 -9.63
C THR A 341 3.10 6.99 -10.08
N ASN A 342 2.43 5.85 -10.04
CA ASN A 342 2.92 4.57 -10.52
C ASN A 342 2.06 4.07 -11.71
N PRO A 343 2.64 3.39 -12.72
CA PRO A 343 4.08 3.06 -12.86
C PRO A 343 4.93 4.22 -13.39
N ASP A 344 4.34 5.19 -14.04
CA ASP A 344 5.02 6.29 -14.73
C ASP A 344 4.84 7.60 -13.95
N PRO A 345 5.93 8.21 -13.42
CA PRO A 345 5.85 9.41 -12.59
C PRO A 345 5.52 10.67 -13.39
N GLU A 346 5.09 11.72 -12.70
CA GLU A 346 4.84 13.05 -13.28
C GLU A 346 6.12 13.71 -13.85
N ILE A 347 7.27 13.34 -13.32
CA ILE A 347 8.61 13.64 -13.85
C ILE A 347 9.56 12.54 -13.41
N GLU A 348 10.45 12.11 -14.29
CA GLU A 348 11.51 11.15 -13.92
C GLU A 348 12.48 11.79 -12.92
N PRO A 349 12.82 11.09 -11.81
CA PRO A 349 13.72 11.65 -10.78
C PRO A 349 15.06 12.14 -11.33
N ASP A 350 15.66 11.37 -12.23
CA ASP A 350 16.96 11.73 -12.83
C ASP A 350 16.86 13.05 -13.62
N VAL A 351 15.79 13.24 -14.41
CA VAL A 351 15.51 14.47 -15.14
C VAL A 351 15.34 15.65 -14.17
N ALA A 352 14.57 15.47 -13.08
CA ALA A 352 14.40 16.53 -12.08
C ALA A 352 15.74 16.92 -11.42
N MET A 353 16.59 15.93 -11.13
CA MET A 353 17.95 16.18 -10.58
C MET A 353 18.85 16.90 -11.57
N GLU A 354 18.83 16.54 -12.86
CA GLU A 354 19.57 17.23 -13.93
C GLU A 354 19.16 18.70 -14.07
N MET A 355 17.87 19.00 -13.85
CA MET A 355 17.35 20.38 -13.87
C MET A 355 17.66 21.17 -12.60
N GLY A 356 18.30 20.53 -11.60
CA GLY A 356 18.81 21.20 -10.40
C GLY A 356 17.95 21.03 -9.15
N ALA A 357 17.03 20.08 -9.12
CA ALA A 357 16.37 19.70 -7.87
C ALA A 357 17.43 19.24 -6.84
N ALA A 358 17.23 19.59 -5.56
CA ALA A 358 18.11 19.15 -4.49
C ALA A 358 17.89 17.66 -4.14
N TYR A 359 16.66 17.18 -4.38
CA TYR A 359 16.30 15.79 -4.23
C TYR A 359 15.09 15.46 -5.11
N ALA A 360 15.08 14.29 -5.73
CA ALA A 360 13.94 13.80 -6.49
C ALA A 360 13.74 12.30 -6.27
N THR A 361 12.48 11.85 -6.23
CA THR A 361 12.13 10.43 -6.13
C THR A 361 10.76 10.16 -6.75
N CYS A 362 10.46 8.87 -6.97
CA CYS A 362 9.17 8.41 -7.53
C CYS A 362 8.40 7.52 -6.55
N GLY A 363 7.18 7.15 -6.93
CA GLY A 363 6.23 6.39 -6.11
C GLY A 363 6.69 5.00 -5.65
N LYS A 364 7.78 4.47 -6.20
CA LYS A 364 8.34 3.17 -5.77
C LYS A 364 8.79 3.15 -4.31
N ILE A 365 9.12 4.30 -3.73
CA ILE A 365 9.59 4.43 -2.34
C ILE A 365 8.43 4.63 -1.37
N VAL A 366 7.37 5.32 -1.80
CA VAL A 366 6.19 5.62 -0.97
C VAL A 366 5.19 4.47 -1.09
N ASN A 367 5.28 3.53 -0.15
CA ASN A 367 4.34 2.40 -0.07
C ASN A 367 3.60 2.45 1.27
N ASN A 368 2.27 2.62 1.22
CA ASN A 368 1.39 2.68 2.39
C ASN A 368 1.47 1.43 3.29
N MET A 369 1.99 0.31 2.77
CA MET A 369 2.30 -0.89 3.54
C MET A 369 3.20 -0.60 4.75
N LEU A 370 4.04 0.44 4.71
CA LEU A 370 4.87 0.84 5.85
C LEU A 370 4.06 1.43 7.01
N ALA A 371 2.88 2.00 6.75
CA ALA A 371 2.09 2.72 7.73
C ALA A 371 0.98 1.87 8.35
N PHE A 372 0.04 1.35 7.51
CA PHE A 372 -1.23 0.83 8.00
C PHE A 372 -1.11 -0.36 8.96
N PRO A 373 -0.19 -1.34 8.80
CA PRO A 373 -0.16 -2.47 9.72
C PRO A 373 0.13 -2.04 11.16
N GLY A 374 1.23 -1.30 11.35
CA GLY A 374 1.61 -0.78 12.67
C GLY A 374 0.59 0.21 13.23
N LEU A 375 -0.02 1.05 12.36
CA LEU A 375 -1.06 1.99 12.77
C LEU A 375 -2.26 1.26 13.37
N PHE A 376 -2.83 0.26 12.68
CA PHE A 376 -3.95 -0.52 13.20
C PHE A 376 -3.57 -1.31 14.46
N LYS A 377 -2.38 -1.89 14.50
CA LYS A 377 -1.90 -2.63 15.67
C LYS A 377 -1.86 -1.76 16.91
N GLY A 378 -1.19 -0.61 16.84
CA GLY A 378 -1.08 0.32 17.97
C GLY A 378 -2.44 0.91 18.39
N THR A 379 -3.31 1.22 17.43
CA THR A 379 -4.66 1.74 17.67
C THR A 379 -5.54 0.73 18.42
N LEU A 380 -5.53 -0.52 17.98
CA LEU A 380 -6.32 -1.60 18.61
C LEU A 380 -5.79 -1.97 20.00
N GLU A 381 -4.47 -1.98 20.20
CA GLU A 381 -3.86 -2.20 21.51
C GLU A 381 -4.16 -1.07 22.50
N ALA A 382 -4.24 0.18 22.01
CA ALA A 382 -4.62 1.33 22.83
C ALA A 382 -6.13 1.39 23.15
N GLU A 383 -6.93 0.56 22.49
CA GLU A 383 -8.38 0.49 22.65
C GLU A 383 -9.11 1.83 22.37
N VAL A 384 -8.53 2.70 21.56
CA VAL A 384 -9.14 3.97 21.17
C VAL A 384 -10.11 3.78 19.99
N THR A 385 -11.01 4.73 19.84
CA THR A 385 -12.10 4.68 18.85
C THR A 385 -11.84 5.53 17.61
N GLU A 386 -10.74 6.27 17.59
CA GLU A 386 -10.36 7.17 16.52
C GLU A 386 -8.84 7.13 16.29
N ILE A 387 -8.42 7.26 15.02
CA ILE A 387 -7.01 7.44 14.63
C ILE A 387 -6.76 8.93 14.45
N THR A 388 -6.15 9.57 15.47
CA THR A 388 -5.90 11.01 15.46
C THR A 388 -4.77 11.42 14.52
N HIS A 389 -4.69 12.72 14.20
CA HIS A 389 -3.56 13.25 13.42
C HIS A 389 -2.22 13.07 14.16
N LEU A 390 -2.20 13.11 15.50
CA LEU A 390 -0.99 12.91 16.30
C LEU A 390 -0.48 11.46 16.21
N MET A 391 -1.37 10.49 16.19
CA MET A 391 -1.02 9.08 15.93
C MET A 391 -0.40 8.89 14.53
N ARG A 392 -0.96 9.57 13.53
CA ARG A 392 -0.43 9.56 12.14
C ARG A 392 0.95 10.23 12.06
N ILE A 393 1.14 11.35 12.73
CA ILE A 393 2.44 12.03 12.83
C ILE A 393 3.47 11.14 13.54
N ALA A 394 3.12 10.51 14.66
CA ALA A 394 4.00 9.62 15.41
C ALA A 394 4.46 8.43 14.54
N ALA A 395 3.57 7.88 13.71
CA ALA A 395 3.92 6.85 12.73
C ALA A 395 4.94 7.38 11.70
N ALA A 396 4.69 8.55 11.10
CA ALA A 396 5.57 9.15 10.10
C ALA A 396 6.96 9.48 10.66
N GLU A 397 7.04 10.10 11.84
CA GLU A 397 8.31 10.40 12.51
C GLU A 397 9.10 9.15 12.86
N THR A 398 8.41 8.07 13.25
CA THR A 398 9.05 6.78 13.55
C THR A 398 9.63 6.16 12.29
N LEU A 399 8.90 6.16 11.18
CA LEU A 399 9.41 5.68 9.88
C LEU A 399 10.63 6.49 9.44
N SER A 400 10.58 7.81 9.51
CA SER A 400 11.73 8.66 9.18
C SER A 400 12.96 8.37 10.06
N ARG A 401 12.76 8.18 11.37
CA ARG A 401 13.86 7.86 12.30
C ARG A 401 14.51 6.50 12.01
N LEU A 402 13.76 5.53 11.50
CA LEU A 402 14.23 4.20 11.17
C LEU A 402 14.86 4.09 9.79
N ALA A 403 14.73 5.11 8.97
CA ALA A 403 15.44 5.19 7.68
C ALA A 403 16.96 5.23 7.92
N LYS A 404 17.71 4.39 7.20
CA LYS A 404 19.17 4.25 7.33
C LYS A 404 19.85 4.48 5.98
N ASP A 405 21.13 4.75 6.02
CA ASP A 405 22.03 4.76 4.86
C ASP A 405 21.54 5.66 3.69
N GLY A 406 20.93 6.81 4.04
CA GLY A 406 20.43 7.76 3.05
C GLY A 406 19.06 7.40 2.45
N ALA A 407 18.46 6.27 2.85
CA ALA A 407 17.09 5.95 2.46
C ALA A 407 16.09 6.93 3.06
N LEU A 408 14.94 7.10 2.41
CA LEU A 408 13.86 7.98 2.89
C LEU A 408 12.95 7.31 3.92
N VAL A 409 12.78 6.00 3.81
CA VAL A 409 11.96 5.16 4.67
C VAL A 409 12.65 3.80 4.85
N PRO A 410 12.32 3.02 5.90
CA PRO A 410 12.87 1.68 6.05
C PRO A 410 12.31 0.72 4.98
N SER A 411 12.92 -0.46 4.86
CA SER A 411 12.37 -1.54 4.02
C SER A 411 10.96 -1.91 4.50
N ALA A 412 10.03 -2.06 3.57
CA ALA A 412 8.67 -2.45 3.85
C ALA A 412 8.54 -3.87 4.47
N LEU A 413 9.54 -4.72 4.29
CA LEU A 413 9.62 -6.07 4.90
C LEU A 413 10.29 -6.08 6.29
N ASN A 414 10.67 -4.92 6.80
CA ASN A 414 11.28 -4.81 8.13
C ASN A 414 10.21 -4.90 9.23
N GLN A 415 10.04 -6.06 9.83
CA GLN A 415 9.08 -6.29 10.92
C GLN A 415 9.30 -5.38 12.13
N ASP A 416 10.56 -5.10 12.50
CA ASP A 416 10.88 -4.19 13.61
C ASP A 416 10.34 -2.78 13.35
N ALA A 417 10.30 -2.35 12.09
CA ALA A 417 9.73 -1.05 11.74
C ALA A 417 8.22 -1.01 11.98
N HIS A 418 7.49 -2.07 11.62
CA HIS A 418 6.04 -2.16 11.87
C HIS A 418 5.71 -2.19 13.36
N HIS A 419 6.48 -2.94 14.16
CA HIS A 419 6.32 -2.97 15.62
C HIS A 419 6.68 -1.62 16.26
N ALA A 420 7.72 -0.93 15.77
CA ALA A 420 8.06 0.41 16.24
C ALA A 420 6.98 1.44 15.92
N VAL A 421 6.36 1.35 14.73
CA VAL A 421 5.20 2.18 14.37
C VAL A 421 4.02 1.88 15.30
N ALA A 422 3.70 0.60 15.54
CA ALA A 422 2.63 0.21 16.45
C ALA A 422 2.83 0.79 17.85
N LYS A 423 4.06 0.66 18.38
CA LYS A 423 4.39 1.24 19.68
C LYS A 423 4.26 2.76 19.71
N ALA A 424 4.75 3.47 18.70
CA ALA A 424 4.67 4.93 18.64
C ALA A 424 3.21 5.43 18.55
N VAL A 425 2.38 4.71 17.79
CA VAL A 425 0.94 4.99 17.67
C VAL A 425 0.22 4.72 18.99
N PHE A 426 0.52 3.60 19.65
CA PHE A 426 0.00 3.29 20.99
C PHE A 426 0.35 4.39 21.99
N ASP A 427 1.64 4.76 22.05
CA ASP A 427 2.13 5.78 22.98
C ASP A 427 1.46 7.15 22.73
N ALA A 428 1.23 7.54 21.46
CA ALA A 428 0.52 8.75 21.09
C ALA A 428 -0.97 8.70 21.49
N ALA A 429 -1.62 7.55 21.26
CA ALA A 429 -3.03 7.34 21.62
C ALA A 429 -3.28 7.45 23.13
N ILE A 430 -2.40 6.87 23.97
CA ILE A 430 -2.55 6.87 25.42
C ILE A 430 -2.24 8.25 26.05
N ARG A 431 -1.33 9.01 25.44
CA ARG A 431 -1.05 10.38 25.94
C ARG A 431 -2.22 11.34 25.73
N GLY A 432 -3.15 11.00 24.84
CA GLY A 432 -4.24 11.91 24.45
C GLY A 432 -3.74 13.15 23.73
N GLU A 433 -2.55 13.06 23.23
CA GLU A 433 -1.84 14.09 22.47
C GLU A 433 -1.95 13.80 20.97
#